data_b1226d09f32b76917663459e27405fbd
#
_entry.id   b1226d09f32b76917663459e27405fbd
#
_cell.length_a   1.000
_cell.length_b   1.000
_cell.length_c   1.000
_cell.angle_alpha   90.00
_cell.angle_beta   90.00
_cell.angle_gamma   90.00
#
_symmetry.space_group_name_H-M   'P 1'
#
loop_
_entity.id
_entity.type
_entity.pdbx_description
1 polymer ?
#
loop_
_entity_poly.entity_id
_entity_poly.type
_entity_poly.pdbx_seq_one_letter_code
_entity_poly.pdbx_strand_id
1 'polypeptide(L)' 'MNYEQRLNDNQQKRFAFMLKQKRKDNKLSQMALGDILGYAQSDIYKWETCKARPNFYQVEDVATYFNLPMNIFIGER' A
#
# COMPACT_ATOMS: atom_id res chain seq x y z
N MET A 1 -9.64 16.05 -3.38
CA MET A 1 -9.55 14.72 -2.73
C MET A 1 -9.05 14.88 -1.30
N ASN A 2 -9.70 14.22 -0.36
CA ASN A 2 -9.25 14.24 1.03
C ASN A 2 -8.28 13.08 1.25
N TYR A 3 -6.98 13.38 1.44
CA TYR A 3 -5.95 12.37 1.59
C TYR A 3 -6.02 11.60 2.90
N GLU A 4 -6.76 12.11 3.88
CA GLU A 4 -6.99 11.36 5.12
C GLU A 4 -8.07 10.29 4.96
N GLN A 5 -8.81 10.34 3.85
CA GLN A 5 -9.85 9.36 3.56
C GLN A 5 -9.21 7.99 3.30
N ARG A 6 -9.86 6.95 3.83
CA ARG A 6 -9.36 5.59 3.62
C ARG A 6 -9.95 4.99 2.34
N LEU A 7 -9.28 3.97 1.85
CA LEU A 7 -9.69 3.30 0.61
C LEU A 7 -11.05 2.63 0.79
N ASN A 8 -11.83 2.57 -0.29
CA ASN A 8 -13.05 1.78 -0.32
C ASN A 8 -12.71 0.29 -0.52
N ASP A 9 -13.74 -0.58 -0.54
CA ASP A 9 -13.53 -2.03 -0.62
C ASP A 9 -12.73 -2.45 -1.86
N ASN A 10 -13.09 -1.94 -3.03
CA ASN A 10 -12.41 -2.32 -4.27
C ASN A 10 -10.97 -1.82 -4.28
N GLN A 11 -10.75 -0.61 -3.84
CA GLN A 11 -9.41 -0.03 -3.75
C GLN A 11 -8.55 -0.81 -2.76
N GLN A 12 -9.13 -1.20 -1.62
CA GLN A 12 -8.42 -1.97 -0.61
C GLN A 12 -7.94 -3.30 -1.15
N LYS A 13 -8.79 -4.02 -1.87
CA LYS A 13 -8.42 -5.32 -2.43
C LYS A 13 -7.29 -5.19 -3.45
N ARG A 14 -7.41 -4.19 -4.33
CA ARG A 14 -6.37 -3.96 -5.32
C ARG A 14 -5.05 -3.54 -4.68
N PHE A 15 -5.12 -2.65 -3.70
CA PHE A 15 -3.92 -2.19 -2.99
C PHE A 15 -3.21 -3.35 -2.31
N ALA A 16 -3.97 -4.21 -1.61
CA ALA A 16 -3.41 -5.37 -0.93
C ALA A 16 -2.65 -6.27 -1.90
N PHE A 17 -3.26 -6.57 -3.04
CA PHE A 17 -2.65 -7.41 -4.06
C PHE A 17 -1.40 -6.77 -4.65
N MET A 18 -1.51 -5.51 -5.06
CA MET A 18 -0.39 -4.82 -5.72
C MET A 18 0.76 -4.55 -4.78
N LEU A 19 0.46 -4.20 -3.53
CA LEU A 19 1.51 -3.97 -2.53
C LEU A 19 2.34 -5.24 -2.33
N LYS A 20 1.68 -6.36 -2.13
CA LYS A 20 2.37 -7.63 -1.93
C LYS A 20 3.18 -8.02 -3.16
N GLN A 21 2.61 -7.84 -4.36
CA GLN A 21 3.29 -8.18 -5.59
C GLN A 21 4.54 -7.32 -5.80
N LYS A 22 4.42 -6.00 -5.65
CA LYS A 22 5.57 -5.10 -5.85
C LYS A 22 6.63 -5.31 -4.79
N ARG A 23 6.21 -5.57 -3.56
CA ARG A 23 7.14 -5.89 -2.48
C ARG A 23 7.97 -7.14 -2.82
N LYS A 24 7.29 -8.21 -3.24
CA LYS A 24 7.97 -9.47 -3.59
C LYS A 24 8.82 -9.34 -4.83
N ASP A 25 8.37 -8.59 -5.84
CA ASP A 25 9.15 -8.33 -7.04
C ASP A 25 10.49 -7.66 -6.69
N ASN A 26 10.50 -6.85 -5.65
CA ASN A 26 11.71 -6.17 -5.18
C ASN A 26 12.42 -6.95 -4.06
N LYS A 27 11.99 -8.17 -3.79
CA LYS A 27 12.62 -9.09 -2.82
C LYS A 27 12.69 -8.49 -1.41
N LEU A 28 11.65 -7.76 -1.03
CA LEU A 28 11.56 -7.13 0.29
C LEU A 28 10.64 -7.93 1.19
N SER A 29 11.05 -8.09 2.47
CA SER A 29 10.15 -8.58 3.50
C SER A 29 9.18 -7.47 3.89
N GLN A 30 8.11 -7.84 4.60
CA GLN A 30 7.19 -6.84 5.16
C GLN A 30 7.93 -5.91 6.12
N MET A 31 8.83 -6.46 6.94
CA MET A 31 9.61 -5.66 7.87
C MET A 31 10.52 -4.67 7.13
N ALA A 32 11.21 -5.14 6.09
CA ALA A 32 12.11 -4.29 5.32
C ALA A 32 11.37 -3.13 4.66
N LEU A 33 10.22 -3.42 4.05
CA LEU A 33 9.42 -2.38 3.42
C LEU A 33 8.90 -1.38 4.46
N GLY A 34 8.43 -1.88 5.60
CA GLY A 34 8.00 -1.02 6.70
C GLY A 34 9.10 -0.08 7.15
N ASP A 35 10.31 -0.62 7.35
CA ASP A 35 11.46 0.19 7.76
C ASP A 35 11.78 1.28 6.76
N ILE A 36 11.74 0.96 5.48
CA ILE A 36 12.01 1.93 4.40
C ILE A 36 10.97 3.05 4.41
N LEU A 37 9.70 2.71 4.59
CA LEU A 37 8.60 3.67 4.49
C LEU A 37 8.30 4.38 5.80
N GLY A 38 8.87 3.91 6.91
CA GLY A 38 8.57 4.48 8.23
C GLY A 38 7.30 3.94 8.86
N TYR A 39 6.90 2.72 8.47
CA TYR A 39 5.73 2.05 9.03
C TYR A 39 6.14 0.77 9.74
N ALA A 40 5.33 0.32 10.68
CA ALA A 40 5.57 -0.95 11.35
C ALA A 40 5.30 -2.11 10.39
N GLN A 41 6.01 -3.23 10.61
CA GLN A 41 5.77 -4.45 9.83
C GLN A 41 4.30 -4.89 9.94
N SER A 42 3.68 -4.69 11.11
CA SER A 42 2.27 -5.03 11.31
C SER A 42 1.33 -4.19 10.43
N ASP A 43 1.71 -2.96 10.10
CA ASP A 43 0.91 -2.14 9.19
C ASP A 43 0.93 -2.72 7.79
N ILE A 44 2.11 -3.10 7.30
CA ILE A 44 2.25 -3.73 5.98
C ILE A 44 1.44 -5.02 5.92
N TYR A 45 1.56 -5.85 6.95
CA TYR A 45 0.81 -7.10 7.04
C TYR A 45 -0.70 -6.86 6.97
N LYS A 46 -1.19 -5.89 7.75
CA LYS A 46 -2.64 -5.61 7.79
C LYS A 46 -3.14 -5.08 6.46
N TRP A 47 -2.34 -4.28 5.76
CA TRP A 47 -2.72 -3.79 4.44
C TRP A 47 -2.76 -4.93 3.42
N GLU A 48 -1.80 -5.85 3.47
CA GLU A 48 -1.75 -6.97 2.52
C GLU A 48 -2.83 -8.01 2.76
N THR A 49 -3.36 -8.08 3.98
CA THR A 49 -4.40 -9.04 4.34
C THR A 49 -5.79 -8.42 4.47
N CYS A 50 -5.93 -7.16 4.07
CA CYS A 50 -7.20 -6.42 4.15
C CYS A 50 -7.76 -6.31 5.56
N LYS A 51 -6.89 -6.35 6.58
CA LYS A 51 -7.30 -6.19 7.97
C LYS A 51 -7.36 -4.73 8.40
N ALA A 52 -6.72 -3.85 7.64
CA ALA A 52 -6.78 -2.41 7.85
C ALA A 52 -6.74 -1.73 6.49
N ARG A 53 -7.36 -0.55 6.40
CA ARG A 53 -7.39 0.23 5.17
C ARG A 53 -6.39 1.38 5.28
N PRO A 54 -5.49 1.54 4.33
CA PRO A 54 -4.64 2.73 4.32
C PRO A 54 -5.46 3.94 3.86
N ASN A 55 -4.96 5.12 4.21
CA ASN A 55 -5.48 6.36 3.63
C ASN A 55 -4.67 6.71 2.39
N PHE A 56 -5.07 7.78 1.69
CA PHE A 56 -4.41 8.15 0.44
C PHE A 56 -2.96 8.62 0.63
N TYR A 57 -2.61 9.21 1.79
CA TYR A 57 -1.22 9.54 2.08
C TYR A 57 -0.36 8.29 2.11
N GLN A 58 -0.86 7.25 2.74
CA GLN A 58 -0.12 5.99 2.87
C GLN A 58 0.04 5.31 1.52
N VAL A 59 -1.00 5.36 0.68
CA VAL A 59 -0.92 4.84 -0.69
C VAL A 59 0.13 5.62 -1.48
N GLU A 60 0.15 6.94 -1.33
CA GLU A 60 1.11 7.79 -2.03
C GLU A 60 2.55 7.46 -1.61
N ASP A 61 2.79 7.22 -0.32
CA ASP A 61 4.12 6.83 0.16
C ASP A 61 4.59 5.56 -0.53
N VAL A 62 3.71 4.56 -0.61
CA VAL A 62 4.03 3.29 -1.26
C VAL A 62 4.29 3.50 -2.76
N ALA A 63 3.39 4.20 -3.44
CA ALA A 63 3.50 4.44 -4.88
C ALA A 63 4.79 5.21 -5.21
N THR A 64 5.11 6.23 -4.41
CA THR A 64 6.32 7.03 -4.61
C THR A 64 7.57 6.17 -4.46
N TYR A 65 7.60 5.31 -3.46
CA TYR A 65 8.75 4.43 -3.26
C TYR A 65 8.98 3.52 -4.47
N PHE A 66 7.92 2.94 -5.00
CA PHE A 66 8.04 2.05 -6.17
C PHE A 66 8.10 2.82 -7.48
N ASN A 67 8.03 4.15 -7.44
CA ASN A 67 8.07 5.03 -8.62
C ASN A 67 6.95 4.71 -9.60
N LEU A 68 5.75 4.52 -9.08
CA LEU A 68 4.55 4.19 -9.84
C LEU A 68 3.44 5.18 -9.51
N PRO A 69 2.51 5.42 -10.44
CA PRO A 69 1.37 6.28 -10.13
C PRO A 69 0.41 5.57 -9.16
N MET A 70 -0.34 6.34 -8.38
CA MET A 70 -1.25 5.79 -7.39
C MET A 70 -2.31 4.87 -8.01
N ASN A 71 -2.74 5.15 -9.25
CA ASN A 71 -3.78 4.34 -9.88
C ASN A 71 -3.35 2.90 -10.14
N ILE A 72 -2.04 2.62 -10.16
CA ILE A 72 -1.56 1.23 -10.23
C ILE A 72 -2.01 0.46 -8.99
N PHE A 73 -1.99 1.13 -7.83
CA PHE A 73 -2.30 0.49 -6.55
C PHE A 73 -3.79 0.49 -6.21
N ILE A 74 -4.54 1.46 -6.67
CA ILE A 74 -5.95 1.58 -6.27
C ILE A 74 -6.92 1.52 -7.44
N GLY A 75 -6.40 1.47 -8.66
CA GLY A 75 -7.23 1.46 -9.84
C GLY A 75 -7.79 2.83 -10.16
N GLU A 76 -8.52 2.91 -11.25
CA GLU A 76 -9.21 4.14 -11.65
C GLU A 76 -10.55 4.23 -10.93
N ARG A 77 -11.00 5.45 -10.71
CA ARG A 77 -12.30 5.70 -10.09
C ARG A 77 -13.42 5.36 -11.04
#